data_c13fd545f460526f7af1b230450aa5dd
#
_entry.id   c13fd545f460526f7af1b230450aa5dd
#
_cell.length_a   1.000
_cell.length_b   1.000
_cell.length_c   1.000
_cell.angle_alpha   90.00
_cell.angle_beta   90.00
_cell.angle_gamma   90.00
#
_symmetry.space_group_name_H-M   'P 1'
#
loop_
_entity.id
_entity.type
_entity.pdbx_description
1 polymer ?
#
loop_
_entity_poly.entity_id
_entity_poly.type
_entity_poly.pdbx_seq_one_letter_code
_entity_poly.pdbx_strand_id
1 'polypeptide(L)'
;MSQPYVGELRLVGFNFAPVGWMLAAGQTLAIIDFDVLFNLIGTTYGGDGQQTFQLPDLQGRVPVHQGSGFVMGQKAGVETVTLNLNQIPSHSHQSIAATGNGTSNLVQNHSPAANATQVYVTGAAGTPMNANMITPAGGSQPHENMQPYLVMNWVISLFGIFPSKN
;
A
#
# COMPACT_ATOMS: atom_id res chain seq x y z
N MET A 1 -14.06 27.64 26.46
CA MET A 1 -13.63 26.56 25.57
C MET A 1 -14.23 25.26 26.08
N SER A 2 -14.86 24.45 25.25
CA SER A 2 -15.39 23.16 25.69
C SER A 2 -14.24 22.19 26.02
N GLN A 3 -14.38 21.48 27.15
CA GLN A 3 -13.40 20.43 27.49
C GLN A 3 -13.49 19.29 26.46
N PRO A 4 -12.36 18.72 26.04
CA PRO A 4 -12.35 17.56 25.13
C PRO A 4 -12.87 16.31 25.85
N TYR A 5 -13.28 15.30 25.10
CA TYR A 5 -13.43 13.96 25.64
C TYR A 5 -12.06 13.30 25.79
N VAL A 6 -11.88 12.44 26.81
CA VAL A 6 -10.72 11.57 26.91
C VAL A 6 -10.68 10.68 25.67
N GLY A 7 -9.51 10.56 25.02
CA GLY A 7 -9.35 9.78 23.80
C GLY A 7 -9.86 10.47 22.53
N GLU A 8 -10.32 11.74 22.59
CA GLU A 8 -10.73 12.50 21.42
C GLU A 8 -9.53 12.70 20.47
N LEU A 9 -9.73 12.43 19.19
CA LEU A 9 -8.75 12.67 18.14
C LEU A 9 -9.07 13.96 17.40
N ARG A 10 -8.06 14.81 17.18
CA ARG A 10 -8.16 16.03 16.36
C ARG A 10 -7.05 16.13 15.34
N LEU A 11 -7.40 16.59 14.15
CA LEU A 11 -6.45 16.96 13.11
C LEU A 11 -6.01 18.40 13.32
N VAL A 12 -4.69 18.64 13.34
CA VAL A 12 -4.11 19.96 13.59
C VAL A 12 -3.06 20.31 12.55
N GLY A 13 -2.94 21.60 12.20
CA GLY A 13 -2.00 22.11 11.21
C GLY A 13 -0.63 22.54 11.78
N PHE A 14 -0.31 22.20 13.03
CA PHE A 14 0.96 22.52 13.68
C PHE A 14 1.69 21.23 14.10
N ASN A 15 2.96 21.34 14.45
CA ASN A 15 3.88 20.21 14.63
C ASN A 15 4.17 19.81 16.09
N PHE A 16 3.33 20.20 17.02
CA PHE A 16 3.45 19.86 18.45
C PHE A 16 2.09 19.48 19.03
N ALA A 17 2.10 18.75 20.15
CA ALA A 17 0.89 18.44 20.89
C ALA A 17 0.65 19.56 21.94
N PRO A 18 -0.56 20.17 22.02
CA PRO A 18 -0.92 21.08 23.08
C PRO A 18 -0.88 20.42 24.47
N VAL A 19 -0.86 21.21 25.52
CA VAL A 19 -0.94 20.71 26.91
C VAL A 19 -2.19 19.85 27.09
N GLY A 20 -2.02 18.65 27.66
CA GLY A 20 -3.09 17.67 27.85
C GLY A 20 -3.38 16.81 26.62
N TRP A 21 -2.63 16.98 25.54
CA TRP A 21 -2.71 16.20 24.32
C TRP A 21 -1.36 15.53 23.98
N MET A 22 -1.38 14.50 23.16
CA MET A 22 -0.20 13.87 22.61
C MET A 22 -0.39 13.57 21.13
N LEU A 23 0.70 13.52 20.36
CA LEU A 23 0.63 13.08 18.95
C LEU A 23 0.17 11.63 18.88
N ALA A 24 -0.72 11.32 17.94
CA ALA A 24 -1.19 9.95 17.70
C ALA A 24 -0.18 9.19 16.80
N ALA A 25 0.98 8.85 17.38
CA ALA A 25 2.12 8.24 16.70
C ALA A 25 2.54 6.90 17.32
N GLY A 26 1.60 6.20 17.99
CA GLY A 26 1.83 4.85 18.51
C GLY A 26 2.70 4.76 19.77
N GLN A 27 2.85 5.86 20.52
CA GLN A 27 3.66 5.87 21.73
C GLN A 27 3.13 4.90 22.78
N THR A 28 4.05 4.24 23.49
CA THR A 28 3.73 3.41 24.66
C THR A 28 3.65 4.29 25.90
N LEU A 29 2.56 4.18 26.65
CA LEU A 29 2.29 4.93 27.87
C LEU A 29 2.15 3.98 29.06
N ALA A 30 2.55 4.47 30.25
CA ALA A 30 2.32 3.74 31.49
C ALA A 30 0.84 3.90 31.93
N ILE A 31 0.21 2.77 32.30
CA ILE A 31 -1.19 2.75 32.74
C ILE A 31 -1.38 3.61 33.99
N ILE A 32 -0.41 3.60 34.92
CA ILE A 32 -0.49 4.32 36.17
C ILE A 32 -0.62 5.84 35.99
N ASP A 33 -0.07 6.39 34.90
CA ASP A 33 -0.11 7.84 34.61
C ASP A 33 -1.35 8.24 33.81
N PHE A 34 -1.99 7.30 33.09
CA PHE A 34 -3.10 7.54 32.17
C PHE A 34 -4.21 6.48 32.29
N ASP A 35 -4.57 6.15 33.52
CA ASP A 35 -5.53 5.09 33.84
C ASP A 35 -6.92 5.33 33.23
N VAL A 36 -7.39 6.57 33.19
CA VAL A 36 -8.67 6.94 32.60
C VAL A 36 -8.68 6.69 31.09
N LEU A 37 -7.58 7.05 30.41
CA LEU A 37 -7.44 6.79 28.97
C LEU A 37 -7.32 5.28 28.70
N PHE A 38 -6.56 4.55 29.54
CA PHE A 38 -6.46 3.10 29.43
C PHE A 38 -7.81 2.41 29.63
N ASN A 39 -8.62 2.84 30.59
CA ASN A 39 -9.98 2.32 30.80
C ASN A 39 -10.87 2.50 29.56
N LEU A 40 -10.62 3.53 28.75
CA LEU A 40 -11.40 3.80 27.53
C LEU A 40 -10.93 2.99 26.32
N ILE A 41 -9.61 2.98 26.03
CA ILE A 41 -9.08 2.39 24.80
C ILE A 41 -8.41 1.02 25.01
N GLY A 42 -8.07 0.66 26.24
CA GLY A 42 -7.43 -0.60 26.58
C GLY A 42 -6.14 -0.85 25.79
N THR A 43 -5.96 -2.08 25.36
CA THR A 43 -4.85 -2.53 24.51
C THR A 43 -5.22 -2.60 23.03
N THR A 44 -6.25 -1.90 22.60
CA THR A 44 -6.75 -1.91 21.22
C THR A 44 -5.67 -1.58 20.20
N TYR A 45 -4.73 -0.70 20.56
CA TYR A 45 -3.63 -0.27 19.71
C TYR A 45 -2.28 -0.91 20.07
N GLY A 46 -2.22 -1.71 21.16
CA GLY A 46 -1.04 -2.43 21.64
C GLY A 46 -0.74 -2.19 23.11
N GLY A 47 0.41 -2.69 23.57
CA GLY A 47 0.82 -2.69 24.96
C GLY A 47 0.59 -4.05 25.64
N ASP A 48 1.09 -4.20 26.87
CA ASP A 48 0.97 -5.44 27.67
C ASP A 48 -0.33 -5.53 28.49
N GLY A 49 -1.05 -4.41 28.65
CA GLY A 49 -2.30 -4.32 29.42
C GLY A 49 -2.14 -4.50 30.92
N GLN A 50 -0.90 -4.60 31.41
CA GLN A 50 -0.58 -4.73 32.86
C GLN A 50 0.14 -3.48 33.38
N GLN A 51 1.12 -2.99 32.62
CA GLN A 51 1.88 -1.81 32.96
C GLN A 51 1.79 -0.74 31.88
N THR A 52 1.58 -1.17 30.61
CA THR A 52 1.63 -0.29 29.45
C THR A 52 0.48 -0.53 28.49
N PHE A 53 0.15 0.52 27.73
CA PHE A 53 -0.73 0.49 26.57
C PHE A 53 -0.18 1.42 25.48
N GLN A 54 -0.69 1.32 24.27
CA GLN A 54 -0.24 2.15 23.16
C GLN A 54 -1.35 3.07 22.66
N LEU A 55 -0.92 4.25 22.21
CA LEU A 55 -1.77 5.19 21.48
C LEU A 55 -1.97 4.71 20.04
N PRO A 56 -3.06 5.16 19.37
CA PRO A 56 -3.21 4.94 17.94
C PRO A 56 -2.04 5.56 17.17
N ASP A 57 -1.57 4.84 16.14
CA ASP A 57 -0.56 5.30 15.21
C ASP A 57 -1.24 5.67 13.88
N LEU A 58 -1.35 6.98 13.63
CA LEU A 58 -1.97 7.54 12.43
C LEU A 58 -0.93 8.10 11.44
N GLN A 59 0.36 7.84 11.66
CA GLN A 59 1.42 8.26 10.74
C GLN A 59 1.29 7.52 9.41
N GLY A 60 1.20 8.25 8.30
CA GLY A 60 1.00 7.70 6.97
C GLY A 60 -0.34 6.97 6.77
N ARG A 61 -1.35 7.18 7.63
CA ARG A 61 -2.59 6.42 7.62
C ARG A 61 -3.82 7.32 7.53
N VAL A 62 -4.79 6.84 6.77
CA VAL A 62 -6.13 7.43 6.71
C VAL A 62 -7.02 6.67 7.72
N PRO A 63 -7.71 7.37 8.65
CA PRO A 63 -8.67 6.71 9.53
C PRO A 63 -9.88 6.21 8.74
N VAL A 64 -10.29 4.99 9.03
CA VAL A 64 -11.45 4.35 8.42
C VAL A 64 -12.44 3.98 9.53
N HIS A 65 -13.73 4.16 9.28
CA HIS A 65 -14.77 3.78 10.24
C HIS A 65 -14.83 2.26 10.43
N GLN A 66 -15.02 1.82 11.68
CA GLN A 66 -15.25 0.41 12.00
C GLN A 66 -16.50 -0.11 11.27
N GLY A 67 -16.38 -1.29 10.68
CA GLY A 67 -17.49 -1.89 9.94
C GLY A 67 -17.18 -3.31 9.51
N SER A 68 -17.94 -3.83 8.53
CA SER A 68 -17.71 -5.18 8.00
C SER A 68 -16.30 -5.28 7.39
N GLY A 69 -15.46 -6.15 7.97
CA GLY A 69 -14.08 -6.34 7.56
C GLY A 69 -13.06 -5.34 8.14
N PHE A 70 -13.50 -4.34 8.93
CA PHE A 70 -12.63 -3.37 9.58
C PHE A 70 -12.83 -3.42 11.09
N VAL A 71 -11.79 -3.84 11.81
CA VAL A 71 -11.80 -3.94 13.28
C VAL A 71 -11.06 -2.75 13.88
N MET A 72 -11.55 -2.25 15.02
CA MET A 72 -10.88 -1.16 15.74
C MET A 72 -9.41 -1.51 16.03
N GLY A 73 -8.49 -0.59 15.75
CA GLY A 73 -7.04 -0.79 15.91
C GLY A 73 -6.37 -1.54 14.76
N GLN A 74 -7.11 -2.07 13.79
CA GLN A 74 -6.53 -2.76 12.63
C GLN A 74 -5.72 -1.80 11.77
N LYS A 75 -4.51 -2.23 11.43
CA LYS A 75 -3.62 -1.53 10.49
C LYS A 75 -3.54 -2.33 9.19
N ALA A 76 -3.70 -1.67 8.04
CA ALA A 76 -3.61 -2.29 6.73
C ALA A 76 -3.14 -1.29 5.68
N GLY A 77 -2.87 -1.79 4.47
CA GLY A 77 -2.36 -0.98 3.36
C GLY A 77 -0.84 -0.82 3.39
N VAL A 78 -0.31 -0.33 2.26
CA VAL A 78 1.12 -0.06 2.05
C VAL A 78 1.29 1.23 1.26
N GLU A 79 2.35 1.97 1.55
CA GLU A 79 2.67 3.24 0.89
C GLU A 79 3.32 3.02 -0.48
N THR A 80 4.06 1.92 -0.65
CA THR A 80 4.73 1.58 -1.91
C THR A 80 4.39 0.16 -2.33
N VAL A 81 4.26 -0.07 -3.63
CA VAL A 81 3.95 -1.38 -4.21
C VAL A 81 4.96 -1.72 -5.31
N THR A 82 5.50 -2.92 -5.27
CA THR A 82 6.21 -3.55 -6.38
C THR A 82 5.32 -4.62 -6.99
N LEU A 83 4.95 -4.43 -8.25
CA LEU A 83 4.09 -5.39 -8.95
C LEU A 83 4.83 -6.71 -9.22
N ASN A 84 4.16 -7.81 -9.02
CA ASN A 84 4.59 -9.14 -9.44
C ASN A 84 3.72 -9.64 -10.61
N LEU A 85 4.12 -10.77 -11.22
CA LEU A 85 3.45 -11.33 -12.39
C LEU A 85 1.95 -11.61 -12.17
N ASN A 86 1.56 -11.97 -10.95
CA ASN A 86 0.16 -12.27 -10.64
C ASN A 86 -0.71 -11.00 -10.47
N GLN A 87 -0.08 -9.84 -10.35
CA GLN A 87 -0.76 -8.54 -10.19
C GLN A 87 -0.88 -7.75 -11.50
N ILE A 88 -0.21 -8.23 -12.55
CA ILE A 88 -0.29 -7.66 -13.90
C ILE A 88 -1.48 -8.32 -14.62
N PRO A 89 -2.37 -7.55 -15.28
CA PRO A 89 -3.43 -8.12 -16.08
C PRO A 89 -2.90 -9.09 -17.14
N SER A 90 -3.58 -10.20 -17.36
CA SER A 90 -3.23 -11.13 -18.43
C SER A 90 -3.31 -10.42 -19.77
N HIS A 91 -2.25 -10.46 -20.51
CA HIS A 91 -2.17 -9.88 -21.84
C HIS A 91 -1.32 -10.74 -22.75
N SER A 92 -1.41 -10.55 -24.11
CA SER A 92 -0.62 -11.26 -25.12
C SER A 92 -0.14 -10.27 -26.19
N HIS A 93 0.99 -10.60 -26.79
CA HIS A 93 1.52 -9.87 -27.93
C HIS A 93 1.37 -10.74 -29.18
N GLN A 94 0.76 -10.18 -30.23
CA GLN A 94 0.65 -10.87 -31.51
C GLN A 94 1.94 -10.68 -32.31
N SER A 95 2.49 -11.77 -32.81
CA SER A 95 3.51 -11.71 -33.86
C SER A 95 2.80 -11.38 -35.19
N ILE A 96 3.17 -10.27 -35.79
CA ILE A 96 2.64 -9.83 -37.07
C ILE A 96 3.67 -10.10 -38.16
N ALA A 97 3.19 -10.49 -39.36
CA ALA A 97 4.00 -10.70 -40.54
C ALA A 97 3.39 -9.93 -41.71
N ALA A 98 4.24 -9.49 -42.65
CA ALA A 98 3.79 -8.91 -43.91
C ALA A 98 3.17 -10.01 -44.82
N THR A 99 2.15 -9.67 -45.58
CA THR A 99 1.47 -10.59 -46.49
C THR A 99 2.18 -10.79 -47.84
N GLY A 100 3.18 -9.93 -48.13
CA GLY A 100 3.98 -9.98 -49.34
C GLY A 100 5.25 -10.84 -49.19
N ASN A 101 5.89 -11.19 -50.30
CA ASN A 101 7.15 -11.94 -50.31
C ASN A 101 8.26 -11.14 -49.62
N GLY A 102 9.11 -11.85 -48.90
CA GLY A 102 10.30 -11.27 -48.28
C GLY A 102 11.28 -10.70 -49.31
N THR A 103 11.83 -9.52 -49.01
CA THR A 103 12.81 -8.81 -49.86
C THR A 103 14.18 -8.67 -49.21
N SER A 104 14.37 -9.14 -47.98
CA SER A 104 15.60 -9.02 -47.21
C SER A 104 15.90 -10.32 -46.44
N ASN A 105 17.17 -10.67 -46.33
CA ASN A 105 17.66 -11.73 -45.45
C ASN A 105 18.10 -11.22 -44.07
N LEU A 106 17.96 -9.93 -43.79
CA LEU A 106 18.30 -9.32 -42.52
C LEU A 106 17.10 -9.33 -41.60
N VAL A 107 17.31 -9.70 -40.34
CA VAL A 107 16.26 -9.68 -39.30
C VAL A 107 16.11 -8.29 -38.67
N GLN A 108 17.21 -7.58 -38.52
CA GLN A 108 17.23 -6.27 -37.86
C GLN A 108 16.41 -5.25 -38.67
N ASN A 109 15.44 -4.60 -37.98
CA ASN A 109 14.50 -3.64 -38.54
C ASN A 109 13.60 -4.15 -39.66
N HIS A 110 13.40 -5.47 -39.73
CA HIS A 110 12.53 -6.12 -40.73
C HIS A 110 11.44 -6.94 -40.03
N SER A 111 10.26 -6.99 -40.63
CA SER A 111 9.17 -7.85 -40.19
C SER A 111 9.23 -9.21 -40.91
N PRO A 112 8.80 -10.30 -40.26
CA PRO A 112 8.57 -11.56 -40.95
C PRO A 112 7.65 -11.34 -42.15
N ALA A 113 7.88 -12.04 -43.26
CA ALA A 113 7.10 -11.90 -44.47
C ALA A 113 6.56 -13.27 -44.92
N ALA A 114 5.51 -13.27 -45.72
CA ALA A 114 5.04 -14.45 -46.40
C ALA A 114 6.14 -14.91 -47.38
N ASN A 115 6.35 -16.22 -47.45
CA ASN A 115 7.34 -16.81 -48.37
C ASN A 115 6.63 -17.83 -49.26
N ALA A 116 7.08 -17.94 -50.51
CA ALA A 116 6.64 -18.97 -51.45
C ALA A 116 7.12 -20.37 -51.06
N THR A 117 8.16 -20.48 -50.24
CA THR A 117 8.68 -21.73 -49.69
C THR A 117 8.16 -21.95 -48.26
N GLN A 118 7.87 -23.22 -47.93
CA GLN A 118 7.41 -23.56 -46.57
C GLN A 118 8.53 -23.29 -45.56
N VAL A 119 8.30 -22.36 -44.65
CA VAL A 119 9.29 -21.96 -43.59
C VAL A 119 8.97 -22.59 -42.24
N TYR A 120 7.90 -23.37 -42.13
CA TYR A 120 7.48 -24.04 -40.91
C TYR A 120 7.47 -25.56 -41.12
N VAL A 121 7.89 -26.33 -40.10
CA VAL A 121 7.83 -27.78 -40.08
C VAL A 121 6.71 -28.27 -39.16
N THR A 122 6.05 -29.36 -39.53
CA THR A 122 5.14 -30.10 -38.66
C THR A 122 5.97 -31.01 -37.75
N GLY A 123 6.12 -30.65 -36.49
CA GLY A 123 6.88 -31.43 -35.51
C GLY A 123 7.28 -30.60 -34.29
N ALA A 124 7.85 -31.27 -33.30
CA ALA A 124 8.39 -30.60 -32.14
C ALA A 124 9.59 -29.72 -32.51
N ALA A 125 9.68 -28.50 -31.99
CA ALA A 125 10.85 -27.65 -32.14
C ALA A 125 12.06 -28.32 -31.47
N GLY A 126 13.11 -28.61 -32.27
CA GLY A 126 14.32 -29.27 -31.76
C GLY A 126 15.32 -28.36 -31.06
N THR A 127 15.19 -27.05 -31.23
CA THR A 127 16.14 -26.07 -30.70
C THR A 127 15.38 -24.82 -30.27
N PRO A 128 15.63 -24.29 -29.04
CA PRO A 128 15.02 -23.03 -28.61
C PRO A 128 15.55 -21.89 -29.48
N MET A 129 14.69 -20.91 -29.77
CA MET A 129 15.09 -19.66 -30.41
C MET A 129 16.03 -18.87 -29.48
N ASN A 130 16.79 -17.95 -30.06
CA ASN A 130 17.70 -17.11 -29.26
C ASN A 130 16.93 -16.39 -28.14
N ALA A 131 17.42 -16.55 -26.92
CA ALA A 131 16.79 -15.96 -25.74
C ALA A 131 16.65 -14.41 -25.80
N ASN A 132 17.50 -13.76 -26.63
CA ASN A 132 17.45 -12.31 -26.83
C ASN A 132 16.42 -11.86 -27.89
N MET A 133 15.65 -12.76 -28.50
CA MET A 133 14.59 -12.36 -29.44
C MET A 133 13.45 -11.59 -28.78
N ILE A 134 13.17 -11.91 -27.53
CA ILE A 134 12.18 -11.17 -26.71
C ILE A 134 12.94 -10.73 -25.45
N THR A 135 13.21 -9.45 -25.37
CA THR A 135 13.84 -8.88 -24.18
C THR A 135 12.78 -8.59 -23.12
N PRO A 136 13.10 -8.79 -21.84
CA PRO A 136 12.20 -8.37 -20.77
C PRO A 136 11.97 -6.85 -20.82
N ALA A 137 10.73 -6.44 -20.65
CA ALA A 137 10.35 -5.04 -20.49
C ALA A 137 9.93 -4.79 -19.03
N GLY A 138 10.21 -3.57 -18.55
CA GLY A 138 9.93 -3.17 -17.17
C GLY A 138 11.18 -3.23 -16.28
N GLY A 139 11.10 -2.65 -15.09
CA GLY A 139 12.24 -2.51 -14.18
C GLY A 139 11.98 -3.09 -12.79
N SER A 140 10.81 -3.67 -12.53
CA SER A 140 10.40 -4.18 -11.21
C SER A 140 10.65 -3.18 -10.08
N GLN A 141 10.56 -1.88 -10.40
CA GLN A 141 10.74 -0.82 -9.42
C GLN A 141 9.45 -0.60 -8.63
N PRO A 142 9.53 -0.35 -7.33
CA PRO A 142 8.37 0.05 -6.56
C PRO A 142 7.84 1.38 -7.06
N HIS A 143 6.52 1.53 -7.04
CA HIS A 143 5.84 2.79 -7.28
C HIS A 143 5.09 3.23 -6.02
N GLU A 144 4.88 4.53 -5.91
CA GLU A 144 4.12 5.12 -4.83
C GLU A 144 2.63 4.77 -4.98
N ASN A 145 2.05 4.26 -3.89
CA ASN A 145 0.65 3.84 -3.82
C ASN A 145 -0.21 4.80 -2.97
N MET A 146 0.38 5.92 -2.56
CA MET A 146 -0.32 6.96 -1.80
C MET A 146 -1.16 7.82 -2.75
N GLN A 147 -2.39 8.11 -2.32
CA GLN A 147 -3.19 9.16 -2.97
C GLN A 147 -2.53 10.54 -2.75
N PRO A 148 -2.83 11.57 -3.56
CA PRO A 148 -2.40 12.93 -3.26
C PRO A 148 -2.78 13.33 -1.84
N TYR A 149 -1.82 13.80 -1.05
CA TYR A 149 -2.00 14.08 0.37
C TYR A 149 -1.39 15.41 0.78
N LEU A 150 -1.92 15.97 1.87
CA LEU A 150 -1.33 17.07 2.62
C LEU A 150 -1.04 16.58 4.04
N VAL A 151 0.20 16.71 4.49
CA VAL A 151 0.61 16.25 5.82
C VAL A 151 0.09 17.20 6.89
N MET A 152 -0.67 16.66 7.83
CA MET A 152 -1.15 17.29 9.05
C MET A 152 -0.98 16.32 10.21
N ASN A 153 -0.99 16.80 11.44
CA ASN A 153 -0.79 15.96 12.62
C ASN A 153 -2.12 15.58 13.27
N TRP A 154 -2.21 14.33 13.70
CA TRP A 154 -3.27 13.87 14.60
C TRP A 154 -2.81 13.97 16.04
N VAL A 155 -3.63 14.54 16.89
CA VAL A 155 -3.42 14.60 18.35
C VAL A 155 -4.56 13.88 19.06
N ILE A 156 -4.25 13.23 20.18
CA ILE A 156 -5.19 12.55 21.07
C ILE A 156 -5.21 13.23 22.42
N SER A 157 -6.41 13.46 22.97
CA SER A 157 -6.57 14.02 24.31
C SER A 157 -6.29 12.98 25.37
N LEU A 158 -5.38 13.28 26.29
CA LEU A 158 -5.02 12.44 27.43
C LEU A 158 -5.97 12.60 28.61
N PHE A 159 -6.60 13.78 28.71
CA PHE A 159 -7.48 14.19 29.81
C PHE A 159 -8.74 14.84 29.27
N GLY A 160 -9.82 14.79 30.02
CA GLY A 160 -11.09 15.43 29.65
C GLY A 160 -12.31 14.75 30.26
N ILE A 161 -13.45 14.90 29.61
CA ILE A 161 -14.70 14.27 30.03
C ILE A 161 -14.67 12.79 29.59
N PHE A 162 -14.95 11.87 30.51
CA PHE A 162 -15.09 10.46 30.15
C PHE A 162 -16.38 10.25 29.33
N PRO A 163 -16.32 9.71 28.10
CA PRO A 163 -17.52 9.49 27.31
C PRO A 163 -18.36 8.38 27.92
N SER A 164 -19.63 8.69 28.26
CA SER A 164 -20.59 7.66 28.70
C SER A 164 -21.26 7.00 27.50
N LYS A 165 -21.48 5.69 27.60
CA LYS A 165 -22.37 4.98 26.66
C LYS A 165 -23.82 5.27 27.05
N ASN A 166 -24.61 5.73 26.10
CA ASN A 166 -26.08 5.84 26.26
C ASN A 166 -26.71 4.47 26.06
#